data_8075781ea6a6908ba99a4c1ff20521e1
#
_entry.id   8075781ea6a6908ba99a4c1ff20521e1
#
_cell.length_a   1.000
_cell.length_b   1.000
_cell.length_c   1.000
_cell.angle_alpha   90.00
_cell.angle_beta   90.00
_cell.angle_gamma   90.00
#
_symmetry.space_group_name_H-M   'P 1'
#
loop_
_entity.id
_entity.type
_entity.pdbx_description
1 polymer ?
#
loop_
_entity_poly.entity_id
_entity_poly.type
_entity_poly.pdbx_seq_one_letter_code
_entity_poly.pdbx_strand_id
1 'polypeptide(L)'
;RDCLLSRGLGDVYKRQVHLFNAMPAFTHREPGVVGAVSDSEHVMAEIICDGVHIHPSMVRAAFKMMGANRMIFISDSMRATGLEDGEYTLGGQPVVVKGNLATLHDGTIAGSATNLMDCLRYVVKKAGISLETAVMCATENPAKEIGIYDKVGSISVGKQADFVLIDDELNIKRVYIDGKEIIC
;
A
#
# COMPACT_ATOMS: atom_id res chain seq x y z
N ARG A 1 -17.58 -8.72 2.70
CA ARG A 1 -18.81 -8.03 3.19
C ARG A 1 -18.99 -8.25 4.69
N ASP A 2 -18.83 -9.47 5.17
CA ASP A 2 -18.93 -9.77 6.62
C ASP A 2 -17.64 -9.51 7.37
N CYS A 3 -16.55 -9.21 6.67
CA CYS A 3 -15.32 -8.76 7.31
C CYS A 3 -15.49 -7.41 8.01
N LEU A 4 -16.58 -6.72 7.73
CA LEU A 4 -16.95 -5.50 8.43
C LEU A 4 -17.60 -5.77 9.77
N LEU A 5 -17.98 -6.96 10.08
CA LEU A 5 -18.52 -7.31 11.36
C LEU A 5 -17.41 -7.99 12.15
N SER A 6 -16.78 -7.26 13.04
CA SER A 6 -15.98 -7.86 14.10
C SER A 6 -16.78 -9.03 14.66
N ARG A 7 -16.27 -10.23 14.55
CA ARG A 7 -16.95 -11.47 14.95
C ARG A 7 -17.11 -11.57 16.47
N GLY A 8 -17.63 -10.54 17.11
CA GLY A 8 -17.86 -10.49 18.54
C GLY A 8 -16.60 -10.39 19.40
N LEU A 9 -15.45 -10.08 18.77
CA LEU A 9 -14.18 -9.95 19.50
C LEU A 9 -13.97 -8.55 20.07
N GLY A 10 -14.97 -7.66 19.99
CA GLY A 10 -14.85 -6.28 20.49
C GLY A 10 -13.76 -5.47 19.78
N ASP A 11 -13.20 -6.00 18.73
CA ASP A 11 -12.15 -5.35 17.96
C ASP A 11 -12.80 -4.36 17.00
N VAL A 12 -12.62 -3.12 17.32
CA VAL A 12 -13.00 -2.02 16.42
C VAL A 12 -12.17 -2.17 15.16
N TYR A 13 -12.76 -1.98 13.98
CA TYR A 13 -12.04 -1.99 12.72
C TYR A 13 -10.83 -1.11 12.83
N LYS A 14 -9.68 -1.71 12.71
CA LYS A 14 -8.40 -1.00 12.75
C LYS A 14 -8.00 -0.57 11.37
N ARG A 15 -8.44 -1.31 10.33
CA ARG A 15 -7.85 -1.18 9.01
C ARG A 15 -8.84 -1.46 7.89
N GLN A 16 -8.82 -0.59 6.89
CA GLN A 16 -9.51 -0.80 5.63
C GLN A 16 -8.47 -1.16 4.56
N VAL A 17 -8.65 -2.30 3.90
CA VAL A 17 -7.72 -2.86 2.93
C VAL A 17 -7.96 -2.28 1.52
N HIS A 18 -6.91 -1.96 0.77
CA HIS A 18 -6.89 -1.48 -0.63
C HIS A 18 -7.99 -0.45 -0.97
N LEU A 19 -7.96 0.70 -0.27
CA LEU A 19 -8.93 1.79 -0.41
C LEU A 19 -9.31 2.07 -1.87
N PHE A 20 -10.60 2.22 -2.15
CA PHE A 20 -11.29 2.34 -3.44
C PHE A 20 -11.42 1.05 -4.24
N ASN A 21 -10.50 0.08 -4.12
CA ASN A 21 -10.51 -1.11 -4.94
C ASN A 21 -11.51 -2.15 -4.40
N ALA A 22 -12.23 -2.81 -5.30
CA ALA A 22 -13.30 -3.75 -4.99
C ALA A 22 -14.39 -3.20 -4.04
N MET A 23 -14.61 -1.87 -4.05
CA MET A 23 -15.62 -1.17 -3.27
C MET A 23 -16.67 -0.55 -4.16
N PRO A 24 -17.89 -0.31 -3.64
CA PRO A 24 -18.84 0.58 -4.28
C PRO A 24 -18.24 1.95 -4.53
N ALA A 25 -18.67 2.64 -5.60
CA ALA A 25 -18.20 3.96 -5.94
C ALA A 25 -18.41 4.96 -4.78
N PHE A 26 -17.40 5.78 -4.51
CA PHE A 26 -17.50 6.89 -3.56
C PHE A 26 -18.29 8.03 -4.19
N THR A 27 -19.55 8.18 -3.84
CA THR A 27 -20.42 9.23 -4.38
C THR A 27 -20.88 10.21 -3.30
N HIS A 28 -21.35 11.38 -3.71
CA HIS A 28 -21.78 12.45 -2.80
C HIS A 28 -23.09 12.14 -2.04
N ARG A 29 -23.84 11.12 -2.45
CA ARG A 29 -25.08 10.67 -1.75
C ARG A 29 -24.93 9.31 -1.11
N GLU A 30 -24.01 8.50 -1.63
CA GLU A 30 -23.72 7.16 -1.13
C GLU A 30 -22.19 7.02 -0.99
N PRO A 31 -21.61 7.53 0.12
CA PRO A 31 -20.15 7.57 0.30
C PRO A 31 -19.53 6.19 0.58
N GLY A 32 -20.35 5.20 0.92
CA GLY A 32 -19.92 3.81 1.11
C GLY A 32 -18.80 3.65 2.14
N VAL A 33 -17.96 2.64 1.91
CA VAL A 33 -16.83 2.31 2.80
C VAL A 33 -15.82 3.46 2.88
N VAL A 34 -15.55 4.13 1.76
CA VAL A 34 -14.59 5.24 1.71
C VAL A 34 -15.01 6.39 2.62
N GLY A 35 -16.29 6.76 2.59
CA GLY A 35 -16.85 7.78 3.48
C GLY A 35 -16.78 7.35 4.95
N ALA A 36 -17.17 6.11 5.25
CA ALA A 36 -17.11 5.58 6.62
C ALA A 36 -15.69 5.59 7.20
N VAL A 37 -14.68 5.27 6.39
CA VAL A 37 -13.27 5.35 6.79
C VAL A 37 -12.83 6.80 6.99
N SER A 38 -13.30 7.73 6.13
CA SER A 38 -13.02 9.16 6.29
C SER A 38 -13.51 9.68 7.63
N ASP A 39 -14.71 9.31 8.03
CA ASP A 39 -15.36 9.76 9.27
C ASP A 39 -14.82 9.07 10.53
N SER A 40 -14.06 7.98 10.37
CA SER A 40 -13.58 7.14 11.47
C SER A 40 -12.12 7.46 11.80
N GLU A 41 -11.84 8.28 12.79
CA GLU A 41 -10.49 8.75 13.15
C GLU A 41 -9.50 7.63 13.53
N HIS A 42 -9.99 6.48 13.96
CA HIS A 42 -9.20 5.34 14.43
C HIS A 42 -8.91 4.30 13.35
N VAL A 43 -9.52 4.41 12.16
CA VAL A 43 -9.35 3.42 11.09
C VAL A 43 -8.20 3.81 10.19
N MET A 44 -7.23 2.91 10.03
CA MET A 44 -6.15 3.06 9.06
C MET A 44 -6.64 2.71 7.66
N ALA A 45 -6.13 3.38 6.64
CA ALA A 45 -6.48 3.16 5.24
C ALA A 45 -5.28 2.65 4.45
N GLU A 46 -5.36 1.42 3.97
CA GLU A 46 -4.36 0.85 3.07
C GLU A 46 -4.65 1.30 1.62
N ILE A 47 -3.62 1.72 0.90
CA ILE A 47 -3.76 2.25 -0.46
C ILE A 47 -2.67 1.70 -1.39
N ILE A 48 -3.09 1.28 -2.60
CA ILE A 48 -2.17 0.84 -3.65
C ILE A 48 -1.82 2.04 -4.52
N CYS A 49 -0.56 2.45 -4.48
CA CYS A 49 -0.10 3.66 -5.14
C CYS A 49 0.84 3.35 -6.33
N ASP A 50 0.47 2.41 -7.18
CA ASP A 50 1.28 1.94 -8.30
C ASP A 50 1.05 2.71 -9.62
N GLY A 51 0.07 3.63 -9.64
CA GLY A 51 -0.31 4.38 -10.83
C GLY A 51 -1.26 3.64 -11.78
N VAL A 52 -1.61 2.41 -11.48
CA VAL A 52 -2.58 1.57 -12.19
C VAL A 52 -3.92 1.58 -11.47
N HIS A 53 -3.91 1.25 -10.18
CA HIS A 53 -5.12 1.10 -9.37
C HIS A 53 -5.80 2.44 -9.05
N ILE A 54 -5.02 3.50 -8.82
CA ILE A 54 -5.56 4.77 -8.34
C ILE A 54 -4.88 5.94 -9.04
N HIS A 55 -5.70 6.84 -9.60
CA HIS A 55 -5.22 8.07 -10.21
C HIS A 55 -4.53 9.00 -9.19
N PRO A 56 -3.44 9.72 -9.53
CA PRO A 56 -2.71 10.56 -8.58
C PRO A 56 -3.57 11.61 -7.86
N SER A 57 -4.59 12.15 -8.53
CA SER A 57 -5.53 13.09 -7.90
C SER A 57 -6.34 12.44 -6.78
N MET A 58 -6.69 11.15 -6.92
CA MET A 58 -7.41 10.40 -5.89
C MET A 58 -6.49 9.99 -4.75
N VAL A 59 -5.21 9.73 -5.02
CA VAL A 59 -4.21 9.58 -3.95
C VAL A 59 -4.14 10.86 -3.11
N ARG A 60 -4.01 12.04 -3.74
CA ARG A 60 -4.02 13.32 -3.02
C ARG A 60 -5.32 13.57 -2.25
N ALA A 61 -6.46 13.22 -2.83
CA ALA A 61 -7.76 13.34 -2.16
C ALA A 61 -7.83 12.44 -0.92
N ALA A 62 -7.38 11.18 -1.01
CA ALA A 62 -7.31 10.26 0.11
C ALA A 62 -6.46 10.82 1.26
N PHE A 63 -5.26 11.37 0.96
CA PHE A 63 -4.43 12.03 1.97
C PHE A 63 -5.10 13.23 2.63
N LYS A 64 -5.89 14.01 1.88
CA LYS A 64 -6.65 15.13 2.45
C LYS A 64 -7.80 14.67 3.34
N MET A 65 -8.46 13.58 3.00
CA MET A 65 -9.59 13.04 3.77
C MET A 65 -9.12 12.30 5.03
N MET A 66 -8.11 11.44 4.89
CA MET A 66 -7.68 10.53 5.96
C MET A 66 -6.59 11.13 6.85
N GLY A 67 -5.78 12.04 6.31
CA GLY A 67 -4.53 12.49 6.93
C GLY A 67 -3.40 11.47 6.81
N ALA A 68 -2.16 11.96 6.74
CA ALA A 68 -0.97 11.11 6.51
C ALA A 68 -0.77 10.03 7.59
N ASN A 69 -1.14 10.32 8.84
CA ASN A 69 -0.96 9.40 9.97
C ASN A 69 -1.86 8.15 9.90
N ARG A 70 -2.90 8.17 9.07
CA ARG A 70 -3.82 7.04 8.88
C ARG A 70 -3.62 6.31 7.56
N MET A 71 -2.65 6.74 6.73
CA MET A 71 -2.38 6.09 5.45
C MET A 71 -1.30 5.02 5.58
N ILE A 72 -1.54 3.86 4.98
CA ILE A 72 -0.57 2.77 4.86
C ILE A 72 -0.41 2.44 3.38
N PHE A 73 0.83 2.42 2.89
CA PHE A 73 1.09 1.95 1.53
C PHE A 73 1.19 0.44 1.50
N ILE A 74 0.47 -0.14 0.56
CA ILE A 74 0.56 -1.55 0.21
C ILE A 74 0.84 -1.66 -1.29
N SER A 75 1.50 -2.73 -1.69
CA SER A 75 1.72 -3.06 -3.10
C SER A 75 0.63 -3.98 -3.65
N ASP A 76 0.02 -4.78 -2.81
CA ASP A 76 -0.91 -5.85 -3.20
C ASP A 76 -0.31 -6.75 -4.31
N SER A 77 1.00 -7.00 -4.18
CA SER A 77 1.80 -7.71 -5.19
C SER A 77 1.35 -9.16 -5.35
N MET A 78 1.15 -9.55 -6.59
CA MET A 78 0.93 -10.94 -6.95
C MET A 78 2.25 -11.68 -7.23
N ARG A 79 2.20 -13.02 -7.40
CA ARG A 79 3.37 -13.87 -7.63
C ARG A 79 4.20 -13.50 -8.88
N ALA A 80 3.62 -12.78 -9.83
CA ALA A 80 4.29 -12.35 -11.04
C ALA A 80 5.07 -11.03 -10.89
N THR A 81 5.03 -10.40 -9.71
CA THR A 81 5.79 -9.16 -9.46
C THR A 81 7.28 -9.40 -9.64
N GLY A 82 7.91 -8.60 -10.50
CA GLY A 82 9.33 -8.73 -10.83
C GLY A 82 9.67 -9.81 -11.86
N LEU A 83 8.67 -10.50 -12.41
CA LEU A 83 8.84 -11.43 -13.53
C LEU A 83 8.59 -10.72 -14.85
N GLU A 84 8.93 -11.39 -15.97
CA GLU A 84 8.71 -10.90 -17.33
C GLU A 84 7.22 -10.81 -17.67
N ASP A 85 6.89 -10.02 -18.69
CA ASP A 85 5.54 -9.96 -19.25
C ASP A 85 5.09 -11.35 -19.72
N GLY A 86 3.84 -11.72 -19.41
CA GLY A 86 3.35 -13.04 -19.74
C GLY A 86 2.05 -13.43 -19.07
N GLU A 87 1.68 -14.69 -19.20
CA GLU A 87 0.51 -15.27 -18.56
C GLU A 87 0.89 -15.95 -17.23
N TYR A 88 0.12 -15.65 -16.20
CA TYR A 88 0.28 -16.17 -14.85
C TYR A 88 -1.06 -16.62 -14.27
N THR A 89 -1.09 -16.98 -13.01
CA THR A 89 -2.34 -17.33 -12.31
C THR A 89 -2.45 -16.60 -10.99
N LEU A 90 -3.65 -16.13 -10.67
CA LEU A 90 -4.01 -15.56 -9.37
C LEU A 90 -5.30 -16.23 -8.88
N GLY A 91 -5.23 -16.92 -7.74
CA GLY A 91 -6.38 -17.64 -7.19
C GLY A 91 -6.97 -18.71 -8.13
N GLY A 92 -6.14 -19.30 -9.02
CA GLY A 92 -6.59 -20.28 -10.02
C GLY A 92 -7.13 -19.67 -11.32
N GLN A 93 -7.23 -18.34 -11.41
CA GLN A 93 -7.65 -17.64 -12.62
C GLN A 93 -6.44 -17.21 -13.46
N PRO A 94 -6.50 -17.29 -14.80
CA PRO A 94 -5.43 -16.79 -15.66
C PRO A 94 -5.37 -15.27 -15.64
N VAL A 95 -4.17 -14.73 -15.54
CA VAL A 95 -3.87 -13.29 -15.50
C VAL A 95 -2.79 -12.97 -16.52
N VAL A 96 -2.99 -11.91 -17.28
CA VAL A 96 -2.00 -11.39 -18.23
C VAL A 96 -1.28 -10.20 -17.58
N VAL A 97 0.06 -10.26 -17.53
CA VAL A 97 0.92 -9.17 -17.02
C VAL A 97 1.60 -8.48 -18.18
N LYS A 98 1.51 -7.14 -18.20
CA LYS A 98 2.25 -6.25 -19.10
C LYS A 98 2.81 -5.07 -18.30
N GLY A 99 4.12 -5.03 -18.11
CA GLY A 99 4.76 -4.07 -17.20
C GLY A 99 4.20 -4.20 -15.78
N ASN A 100 3.64 -3.11 -15.24
CA ASN A 100 2.99 -3.10 -13.90
C ASN A 100 1.49 -3.39 -13.93
N LEU A 101 0.90 -3.63 -15.07
CA LEU A 101 -0.52 -3.94 -15.19
C LEU A 101 -0.74 -5.45 -15.24
N ALA A 102 -1.54 -5.96 -14.32
CA ALA A 102 -2.03 -7.34 -14.31
C ALA A 102 -3.56 -7.35 -14.49
N THR A 103 -4.06 -8.07 -15.47
CA THR A 103 -5.50 -8.15 -15.77
C THR A 103 -5.96 -9.58 -16.01
N LEU A 104 -7.23 -9.84 -15.69
CA LEU A 104 -7.95 -10.98 -16.24
C LEU A 104 -8.15 -10.77 -17.76
N HIS A 105 -8.57 -11.81 -18.47
CA HIS A 105 -8.85 -11.73 -19.93
C HIS A 105 -9.99 -10.76 -20.28
N ASP A 106 -10.88 -10.45 -19.35
CA ASP A 106 -11.96 -9.47 -19.52
C ASP A 106 -11.52 -8.02 -19.28
N GLY A 107 -10.23 -7.80 -18.94
CA GLY A 107 -9.66 -6.49 -18.66
C GLY A 107 -9.78 -6.04 -17.20
N THR A 108 -10.38 -6.83 -16.32
CA THR A 108 -10.46 -6.53 -14.89
C THR A 108 -9.06 -6.56 -14.28
N ILE A 109 -8.67 -5.53 -13.53
CA ILE A 109 -7.40 -5.49 -12.79
C ILE A 109 -7.40 -6.61 -11.75
N ALA A 110 -6.34 -7.40 -11.73
CA ALA A 110 -6.22 -8.61 -10.92
C ALA A 110 -4.91 -8.61 -10.12
N GLY A 111 -4.90 -7.86 -9.02
CA GLY A 111 -3.71 -7.67 -8.20
C GLY A 111 -2.68 -6.72 -8.84
N SER A 112 -1.56 -6.53 -8.18
CA SER A 112 -0.48 -5.65 -8.62
C SER A 112 0.73 -6.45 -9.09
N ALA A 113 1.38 -5.97 -10.15
CA ALA A 113 2.69 -6.44 -10.59
C ALA A 113 3.84 -5.52 -10.11
N THR A 114 3.55 -4.56 -9.22
CA THR A 114 4.52 -3.62 -8.66
C THR A 114 4.94 -4.00 -7.24
N ASN A 115 6.15 -3.59 -6.85
CA ASN A 115 6.63 -3.69 -5.48
C ASN A 115 6.37 -2.40 -4.69
N LEU A 116 6.56 -2.43 -3.37
CA LEU A 116 6.28 -1.28 -2.50
C LEU A 116 7.19 -0.07 -2.79
N MET A 117 8.43 -0.30 -3.23
CA MET A 117 9.35 0.81 -3.57
C MET A 117 8.90 1.54 -4.83
N ASP A 118 8.32 0.84 -5.80
CA ASP A 118 7.72 1.47 -6.99
C ASP A 118 6.49 2.30 -6.62
N CYS A 119 5.65 1.82 -5.70
CA CYS A 119 4.53 2.58 -5.15
C CYS A 119 5.03 3.86 -4.46
N LEU A 120 6.05 3.77 -3.60
CA LEU A 120 6.66 4.92 -2.93
C LEU A 120 7.21 5.93 -3.94
N ARG A 121 7.98 5.46 -4.92
CA ARG A 121 8.54 6.28 -6.00
C ARG A 121 7.46 7.02 -6.78
N TYR A 122 6.38 6.31 -7.12
CA TYR A 122 5.24 6.88 -7.83
C TYR A 122 4.55 7.99 -7.01
N VAL A 123 4.30 7.75 -5.74
CA VAL A 123 3.66 8.73 -4.85
C VAL A 123 4.47 10.01 -4.75
N VAL A 124 5.78 9.90 -4.58
CA VAL A 124 6.68 11.07 -4.49
C VAL A 124 6.75 11.79 -5.83
N LYS A 125 7.06 11.08 -6.91
CA LYS A 125 7.33 11.71 -8.23
C LYS A 125 6.06 12.14 -8.99
N LYS A 126 4.92 11.49 -8.77
CA LYS A 126 3.67 11.72 -9.55
C LYS A 126 2.52 12.28 -8.72
N ALA A 127 2.35 11.83 -7.49
CA ALA A 127 1.31 12.37 -6.62
C ALA A 127 1.76 13.61 -5.83
N GLY A 128 3.07 13.90 -5.74
CA GLY A 128 3.62 15.07 -5.06
C GLY A 128 3.52 15.00 -3.54
N ILE A 129 3.49 13.80 -2.98
CA ILE A 129 3.60 13.57 -1.54
C ILE A 129 5.08 13.64 -1.16
N SER A 130 5.44 14.28 -0.04
CA SER A 130 6.84 14.38 0.37
C SER A 130 7.44 13.01 0.67
N LEU A 131 8.75 12.86 0.49
CA LEU A 131 9.47 11.61 0.75
C LEU A 131 9.28 11.16 2.21
N GLU A 132 9.36 12.07 3.16
CA GLU A 132 9.20 11.79 4.59
C GLU A 132 7.81 11.21 4.87
N THR A 133 6.76 11.82 4.31
CA THR A 133 5.39 11.31 4.43
C THR A 133 5.23 9.94 3.78
N ALA A 134 5.80 9.76 2.59
CA ALA A 134 5.74 8.48 1.89
C ALA A 134 6.45 7.35 2.65
N VAL A 135 7.64 7.64 3.21
CA VAL A 135 8.37 6.69 4.06
C VAL A 135 7.58 6.36 5.32
N MET A 136 7.00 7.35 6.00
CA MET A 136 6.15 7.12 7.17
C MET A 136 4.99 6.16 6.86
N CYS A 137 4.30 6.37 5.73
CA CYS A 137 3.19 5.51 5.30
C CYS A 137 3.63 4.09 4.91
N ALA A 138 4.90 3.90 4.53
CA ALA A 138 5.45 2.60 4.14
C ALA A 138 6.15 1.86 5.29
N THR A 139 6.44 2.52 6.42
CA THR A 139 7.26 1.96 7.51
C THR A 139 6.63 2.13 8.88
N GLU A 140 6.54 3.36 9.37
CA GLU A 140 6.08 3.68 10.72
C GLU A 140 4.60 3.34 10.94
N ASN A 141 3.74 3.80 10.03
CA ASN A 141 2.29 3.57 10.14
C ASN A 141 1.94 2.08 10.15
N PRO A 142 2.41 1.25 9.19
CA PRO A 142 2.14 -0.18 9.23
C PRO A 142 2.74 -0.86 10.45
N ALA A 143 3.93 -0.46 10.93
CA ALA A 143 4.53 -1.04 12.11
C ALA A 143 3.73 -0.72 13.39
N LYS A 144 3.18 0.48 13.50
CA LYS A 144 2.28 0.87 14.59
C LYS A 144 0.97 0.08 14.55
N GLU A 145 0.40 -0.04 13.35
CA GLU A 145 -0.89 -0.71 13.16
C GLU A 145 -0.86 -2.19 13.56
N ILE A 146 0.22 -2.89 13.26
CA ILE A 146 0.37 -4.31 13.63
C ILE A 146 1.08 -4.51 14.98
N GLY A 147 1.39 -3.43 15.71
CA GLY A 147 1.93 -3.49 17.07
C GLY A 147 3.38 -3.92 17.18
N ILE A 148 4.22 -3.65 16.17
CA ILE A 148 5.65 -3.99 16.16
C ILE A 148 6.56 -2.76 16.05
N TYR A 149 6.02 -1.57 16.27
CA TYR A 149 6.79 -0.32 16.12
C TYR A 149 7.93 -0.20 17.14
N ASP A 150 7.86 -0.90 18.24
CA ASP A 150 8.95 -1.04 19.22
C ASP A 150 10.20 -1.73 18.63
N LYS A 151 10.01 -2.54 17.58
CA LYS A 151 11.08 -3.36 16.95
C LYS A 151 11.56 -2.81 15.62
N VAL A 152 10.66 -2.28 14.79
CA VAL A 152 10.91 -1.85 13.40
C VAL A 152 10.18 -0.54 13.08
N GLY A 153 10.26 -0.07 11.83
CA GLY A 153 9.49 1.07 11.32
C GLY A 153 10.13 2.44 11.54
N SER A 154 11.28 2.52 12.23
CA SER A 154 12.10 3.73 12.32
C SER A 154 13.54 3.38 12.66
N ILE A 155 14.46 4.28 12.33
CA ILE A 155 15.88 4.16 12.72
C ILE A 155 16.03 4.76 14.12
N SER A 156 16.11 3.89 15.13
CA SER A 156 16.26 4.28 16.55
C SER A 156 17.10 3.24 17.28
N VAL A 157 17.82 3.68 18.30
CA VAL A 157 18.64 2.79 19.13
C VAL A 157 17.76 1.71 19.77
N GLY A 158 18.19 0.45 19.64
CA GLY A 158 17.49 -0.72 20.18
C GLY A 158 16.48 -1.34 19.23
N LYS A 159 16.20 -0.75 18.08
CA LYS A 159 15.40 -1.38 17.03
C LYS A 159 16.23 -2.26 16.10
N GLN A 160 15.57 -3.14 15.42
CA GLN A 160 16.15 -4.01 14.40
C GLN A 160 16.72 -3.16 13.25
N ALA A 161 17.92 -3.50 12.80
CA ALA A 161 18.63 -2.74 11.77
C ALA A 161 18.22 -3.20 10.37
N ASP A 162 16.93 -2.99 10.04
CA ASP A 162 16.33 -3.21 8.73
C ASP A 162 16.15 -1.87 8.04
N PHE A 163 16.93 -1.61 7.00
CA PHE A 163 16.86 -0.34 6.28
C PHE A 163 17.31 -0.47 4.83
N VAL A 164 16.88 0.48 4.03
CA VAL A 164 17.22 0.59 2.61
C VAL A 164 17.92 1.91 2.38
N LEU A 165 19.06 1.88 1.69
CA LEU A 165 19.74 3.08 1.17
C LEU A 165 19.25 3.34 -0.25
N ILE A 166 18.83 4.56 -0.50
CA ILE A 166 18.35 5.02 -1.80
C ILE A 166 19.16 6.25 -2.25
N ASP A 167 19.21 6.48 -3.56
CA ASP A 167 19.75 7.71 -4.12
C ASP A 167 18.65 8.79 -4.26
N ASP A 168 19.04 9.98 -4.74
CA ASP A 168 18.14 11.12 -4.96
C ASP A 168 17.04 10.80 -5.99
N GLU A 169 17.27 9.82 -6.86
CA GLU A 169 16.29 9.32 -7.82
C GLU A 169 15.38 8.22 -7.25
N LEU A 170 15.53 7.92 -5.96
CA LEU A 170 14.82 6.87 -5.23
C LEU A 170 15.13 5.45 -5.73
N ASN A 171 16.32 5.23 -6.30
CA ASN A 171 16.78 3.89 -6.63
C ASN A 171 17.43 3.23 -5.42
N ILE A 172 17.14 1.96 -5.20
CA ILE A 172 17.76 1.16 -4.14
C ILE A 172 19.24 1.02 -4.45
N LYS A 173 20.09 1.36 -3.47
CA LYS A 173 21.56 1.18 -3.53
C LYS A 173 21.99 0.01 -2.67
N ARG A 174 21.41 -0.14 -1.48
CA ARG A 174 21.72 -1.23 -0.57
C ARG A 174 20.51 -1.55 0.29
N VAL A 175 20.38 -2.81 0.67
CA VAL A 175 19.38 -3.31 1.60
C VAL A 175 20.06 -3.97 2.77
N TYR A 176 19.64 -3.66 3.98
CA TYR A 176 20.13 -4.27 5.21
C TYR A 176 18.98 -4.95 5.94
N ILE A 177 19.20 -6.18 6.36
CA ILE A 177 18.28 -6.95 7.20
C ILE A 177 19.08 -7.41 8.42
N ASP A 178 18.58 -7.08 9.60
CA ASP A 178 19.25 -7.37 10.88
C ASP A 178 20.73 -6.91 10.90
N GLY A 179 20.98 -5.72 10.32
CA GLY A 179 22.28 -5.11 10.19
C GLY A 179 23.22 -5.75 9.16
N LYS A 180 22.77 -6.76 8.42
CA LYS A 180 23.56 -7.43 7.38
C LYS A 180 23.15 -6.92 6.02
N GLU A 181 24.13 -6.54 5.20
CA GLU A 181 23.89 -6.16 3.81
C GLU A 181 23.40 -7.38 2.99
N ILE A 182 22.28 -7.19 2.30
CA ILE A 182 21.72 -8.18 1.38
C ILE A 182 22.19 -7.79 -0.03
N ILE A 183 22.84 -8.72 -0.71
CA ILE A 183 23.25 -8.54 -2.11
C ILE A 183 22.00 -8.77 -2.98
N CYS A 184 21.57 -7.76 -3.70
CA CYS A 184 20.47 -7.83 -4.67
C CYS A 184 21.02 -7.95 -6.08
#